data_2ede0f93b2e7ed823e7378d3c5626708
#
_entry.id   2ede0f93b2e7ed823e7378d3c5626708
#
_cell.length_a   1.000
_cell.length_b   1.000
_cell.length_c   1.000
_cell.angle_alpha   90.00
_cell.angle_beta   90.00
_cell.angle_gamma   90.00
#
_symmetry.space_group_name_H-M   'P 1'
#
loop_
_entity.id
_entity.type
_entity.pdbx_description
1 polymer ?
#
loop_
_entity_poly.entity_id
_entity_poly.type
_entity_poly.pdbx_seq_one_letter_code
_entity_poly.pdbx_strand_id
1 'polypeptide(L)'
;MEVLDMSEDDAKAWFNDKTATEISIAQLVEDMKAYVDTKPANFRLLFMIDEVGQYVGTDTDMLLNLQSLTEKIGSECEGKIWVICTGQEAIDEIIKVRADEFSRIQARFKTRLSLSSSSVDEVIQKRILKKKPEAAKNLEDVYEQNDSVLRNLFSFSGSILDIKGYSGSREFTENFPFVPYQFIIMQKVFAEIRKHGNSGKHLSGGERSMLSGFQEAAQKIQEKDEYALVPFFRFYDTVHTFLDGSIRRVIERCQKAADNGDGIEQQDVDVLKLLYLIRYIDDIPSNLDNIVILMADDIRVDKIIMREAVRGCLDRLMSQNYIGRTGDTYNFLTDEEQDIQREIRDTNVDTASIVERIAQMIYGDIFTTKKFRYGKYDFAFDQMVDGITVGVATGGMRLRFLTVATDAIEKTDYRLMAESKGNEAIVVLADTPYYESLESAMKIRKYVKQRNVSQLPKTVQKIISDQQDEAGKYELSAMSELQNAIEGAQFYVDGEHLEIKAGNAKSKIDQSLEYLVAHVYSKLDLITDNAGSDADIIAILTGAVTELPGMEPNRDAASAMEEYLEMQDAKKLPTSMADVQSKYSAIPYG
;
A
#
# COMPACT_ATOMS: atom_id res chain seq x y z
N MET A 1 18.53 -23.82 -61.05
CA MET A 1 18.72 -24.56 -62.35
C MET A 1 18.56 -26.06 -62.15
N GLU A 2 19.35 -26.74 -61.35
CA GLU A 2 19.15 -28.18 -61.08
C GLU A 2 17.82 -28.59 -60.45
N VAL A 3 17.15 -27.69 -59.74
CA VAL A 3 15.88 -27.98 -59.02
C VAL A 3 14.65 -27.81 -59.90
N LEU A 4 14.69 -26.93 -60.91
CA LEU A 4 13.55 -26.59 -61.76
C LEU A 4 13.66 -27.11 -63.19
N ASP A 5 14.74 -27.79 -63.53
CA ASP A 5 15.05 -28.32 -64.88
C ASP A 5 14.88 -27.26 -65.99
N MET A 6 15.29 -26.02 -65.67
CA MET A 6 15.20 -24.84 -66.55
C MET A 6 16.59 -24.40 -67.00
N SER A 7 16.66 -23.84 -68.23
CA SER A 7 17.89 -23.17 -68.65
C SER A 7 18.09 -21.86 -67.85
N GLU A 8 19.33 -21.36 -67.79
CA GLU A 8 19.66 -20.13 -67.06
C GLU A 8 18.91 -18.92 -67.64
N ASP A 9 18.74 -18.89 -68.94
CA ASP A 9 18.02 -17.81 -69.63
C ASP A 9 16.51 -17.88 -69.41
N ASP A 10 15.92 -19.08 -69.38
CA ASP A 10 14.51 -19.28 -69.05
C ASP A 10 14.22 -18.93 -67.58
N ALA A 11 15.10 -19.30 -66.67
CA ALA A 11 15.00 -18.96 -65.25
C ALA A 11 15.09 -17.44 -65.02
N LYS A 12 15.99 -16.74 -65.73
CA LYS A 12 16.08 -15.27 -65.70
C LYS A 12 14.88 -14.60 -66.31
N ALA A 13 14.36 -15.11 -67.45
CA ALA A 13 13.17 -14.60 -68.09
C ALA A 13 11.96 -14.77 -67.17
N TRP A 14 11.80 -15.94 -66.56
CA TRP A 14 10.73 -16.22 -65.60
C TRP A 14 10.80 -15.32 -64.37
N PHE A 15 11.97 -15.11 -63.80
CA PHE A 15 12.17 -14.27 -62.63
C PHE A 15 11.91 -12.77 -62.91
N ASN A 16 12.18 -12.32 -64.13
CA ASN A 16 11.98 -10.93 -64.54
C ASN A 16 10.56 -10.65 -65.08
N ASP A 17 9.78 -11.69 -65.32
CA ASP A 17 8.39 -11.54 -65.78
C ASP A 17 7.49 -11.14 -64.60
N LYS A 18 7.20 -9.83 -64.50
CA LYS A 18 6.33 -9.27 -63.45
C LYS A 18 4.87 -9.71 -63.56
N THR A 19 4.45 -10.25 -64.71
CA THR A 19 3.08 -10.74 -64.94
C THR A 19 2.85 -12.14 -64.38
N ALA A 20 3.91 -12.90 -64.12
CA ALA A 20 3.87 -14.25 -63.54
C ALA A 20 3.67 -14.27 -62.02
N THR A 21 3.61 -13.13 -61.33
CA THR A 21 3.57 -13.04 -59.86
C THR A 21 2.20 -13.03 -59.23
N GLU A 22 1.10 -12.95 -59.99
CA GLU A 22 -0.25 -13.07 -59.47
C GLU A 22 -0.76 -14.52 -59.56
N ILE A 23 -0.28 -15.38 -58.68
CA ILE A 23 -0.76 -16.75 -58.55
C ILE A 23 -2.00 -16.78 -57.68
N SER A 24 -3.14 -17.29 -58.19
CA SER A 24 -4.29 -17.56 -57.36
C SER A 24 -4.06 -18.68 -56.37
N ILE A 25 -4.77 -18.67 -55.22
CA ILE A 25 -4.66 -19.76 -54.21
C ILE A 25 -4.98 -21.12 -54.84
N ALA A 26 -5.92 -21.18 -55.79
CA ALA A 26 -6.25 -22.41 -56.49
C ALA A 26 -5.06 -22.93 -57.32
N GLN A 27 -4.42 -22.05 -58.10
CA GLN A 27 -3.24 -22.40 -58.90
C GLN A 27 -2.07 -22.83 -58.00
N LEU A 28 -1.84 -22.11 -56.90
CA LEU A 28 -0.78 -22.48 -55.97
C LEU A 28 -0.98 -23.89 -55.39
N VAL A 29 -2.19 -24.26 -55.02
CA VAL A 29 -2.49 -25.60 -54.45
C VAL A 29 -2.37 -26.67 -55.51
N GLU A 30 -2.79 -26.40 -56.77
CA GLU A 30 -2.61 -27.29 -57.90
C GLU A 30 -1.15 -27.55 -58.24
N ASP A 31 -0.31 -26.50 -58.27
CA ASP A 31 1.16 -26.61 -58.48
C ASP A 31 1.84 -27.39 -57.34
N MET A 32 1.47 -27.12 -56.09
CA MET A 32 1.96 -27.87 -54.94
C MET A 32 1.58 -29.36 -55.01
N LYS A 33 0.34 -29.66 -55.39
CA LYS A 33 -0.13 -31.04 -55.58
C LYS A 33 0.65 -31.73 -56.71
N ALA A 34 0.75 -31.09 -57.86
CA ALA A 34 1.52 -31.63 -58.96
C ALA A 34 2.97 -31.92 -58.56
N TYR A 35 3.62 -31.03 -57.82
CA TYR A 35 4.96 -31.28 -57.29
C TYR A 35 5.03 -32.48 -56.35
N VAL A 36 4.13 -32.57 -55.37
CA VAL A 36 4.13 -33.69 -54.41
C VAL A 36 3.83 -35.02 -55.10
N ASP A 37 3.00 -35.04 -56.12
CA ASP A 37 2.66 -36.26 -56.89
C ASP A 37 3.83 -36.78 -57.74
N THR A 38 4.86 -35.98 -58.00
CA THR A 38 6.13 -36.45 -58.60
C THR A 38 7.05 -37.16 -57.59
N LYS A 39 6.75 -37.11 -56.29
CA LYS A 39 7.57 -37.65 -55.21
C LYS A 39 7.10 -39.04 -54.78
N PRO A 40 7.94 -39.80 -54.07
CA PRO A 40 7.57 -41.12 -53.51
C PRO A 40 6.32 -41.02 -52.61
N ALA A 41 5.51 -42.07 -52.54
CA ALA A 41 4.23 -42.09 -51.82
C ALA A 41 4.33 -41.73 -50.32
N ASN A 42 5.48 -41.91 -49.69
CA ASN A 42 5.78 -41.52 -48.32
C ASN A 42 6.25 -40.06 -48.16
N PHE A 43 6.44 -39.32 -49.27
CA PHE A 43 6.82 -37.91 -49.20
C PHE A 43 5.75 -37.06 -48.59
N ARG A 44 6.15 -36.13 -47.74
CA ARG A 44 5.27 -35.10 -47.13
C ARG A 44 5.94 -33.74 -47.28
N LEU A 45 5.15 -32.75 -47.70
CA LEU A 45 5.58 -31.35 -47.74
C LEU A 45 5.02 -30.62 -46.51
N LEU A 46 5.89 -29.93 -45.79
CA LEU A 46 5.55 -29.19 -44.59
C LEU A 46 5.82 -27.71 -44.78
N PHE A 47 4.79 -26.91 -44.63
CA PHE A 47 4.90 -25.45 -44.52
C PHE A 47 4.87 -25.04 -43.06
N MET A 48 5.87 -24.29 -42.66
CA MET A 48 5.95 -23.68 -41.32
C MET A 48 5.87 -22.16 -41.48
N ILE A 49 4.78 -21.59 -40.96
CA ILE A 49 4.51 -20.16 -41.04
C ILE A 49 4.60 -19.59 -39.63
N ASP A 50 5.64 -18.79 -39.41
CA ASP A 50 5.92 -18.21 -38.10
C ASP A 50 5.17 -16.89 -37.91
N GLU A 51 4.67 -16.62 -36.70
CA GLU A 51 4.01 -15.37 -36.28
C GLU A 51 2.85 -14.96 -37.20
N VAL A 52 2.04 -15.89 -37.63
CA VAL A 52 0.94 -15.68 -38.59
C VAL A 52 -0.03 -14.59 -38.12
N GLY A 53 -0.27 -14.48 -36.81
CA GLY A 53 -1.15 -13.46 -36.22
C GLY A 53 -0.63 -12.04 -36.40
N GLN A 54 0.68 -11.83 -36.33
CA GLN A 54 1.30 -10.51 -36.58
C GLN A 54 1.27 -10.15 -38.06
N TYR A 55 1.52 -11.12 -38.92
CA TYR A 55 1.53 -10.89 -40.37
C TYR A 55 0.12 -10.56 -40.91
N VAL A 56 -0.89 -11.29 -40.46
CA VAL A 56 -2.29 -11.07 -40.84
C VAL A 56 -2.82 -9.77 -40.21
N GLY A 57 -2.47 -9.49 -38.97
CA GLY A 57 -2.92 -8.26 -38.27
C GLY A 57 -4.42 -8.05 -38.33
N THR A 58 -4.83 -6.89 -38.84
CA THR A 58 -6.25 -6.52 -39.06
C THR A 58 -6.75 -6.74 -40.50
N ASP A 59 -5.91 -7.35 -41.36
CA ASP A 59 -6.25 -7.57 -42.79
C ASP A 59 -7.16 -8.79 -42.95
N THR A 60 -8.44 -8.52 -43.21
CA THR A 60 -9.47 -9.54 -43.39
C THR A 60 -9.24 -10.38 -44.64
N ASP A 61 -8.71 -9.79 -45.73
CA ASP A 61 -8.49 -10.49 -46.99
C ASP A 61 -7.35 -11.49 -46.86
N MET A 62 -6.29 -11.12 -46.15
CA MET A 62 -5.18 -12.01 -45.83
C MET A 62 -5.64 -13.20 -44.97
N LEU A 63 -6.56 -12.94 -44.03
CA LEU A 63 -7.18 -13.97 -43.20
C LEU A 63 -8.00 -14.97 -44.02
N LEU A 64 -8.84 -14.47 -44.95
CA LEU A 64 -9.60 -15.29 -45.87
C LEU A 64 -8.72 -16.09 -46.84
N ASN A 65 -7.61 -15.52 -47.27
CA ASN A 65 -6.62 -16.22 -48.07
C ASN A 65 -5.98 -17.39 -47.34
N LEU A 66 -5.59 -17.21 -46.06
CA LEU A 66 -5.07 -18.31 -45.24
C LEU A 66 -6.12 -19.42 -45.02
N GLN A 67 -7.39 -19.04 -44.79
CA GLN A 67 -8.49 -19.97 -44.67
C GLN A 67 -8.67 -20.78 -45.97
N SER A 68 -8.77 -20.11 -47.10
CA SER A 68 -8.95 -20.74 -48.41
C SER A 68 -7.80 -21.67 -48.79
N LEU A 69 -6.56 -21.26 -48.47
CA LEU A 69 -5.36 -22.07 -48.67
C LEU A 69 -5.41 -23.36 -47.85
N THR A 70 -5.70 -23.26 -46.55
CA THR A 70 -5.73 -24.43 -45.65
C THR A 70 -6.90 -25.38 -45.98
N GLU A 71 -8.05 -24.86 -46.39
CA GLU A 71 -9.21 -25.66 -46.87
C GLU A 71 -8.85 -26.45 -48.13
N LYS A 72 -8.30 -25.78 -49.15
CA LYS A 72 -7.92 -26.43 -50.41
C LYS A 72 -6.82 -27.47 -50.21
N ILE A 73 -5.80 -27.18 -49.44
CA ILE A 73 -4.75 -28.15 -49.09
C ILE A 73 -5.39 -29.39 -48.42
N GLY A 74 -6.31 -29.17 -47.48
CA GLY A 74 -6.98 -30.27 -46.77
C GLY A 74 -7.89 -31.13 -47.67
N SER A 75 -8.56 -30.53 -48.67
CA SER A 75 -9.48 -31.24 -49.55
C SER A 75 -8.80 -31.89 -50.79
N GLU A 76 -7.76 -31.25 -51.31
CA GLU A 76 -7.21 -31.64 -52.62
C GLU A 76 -5.86 -32.42 -52.54
N CYS A 77 -5.11 -32.27 -51.45
CA CYS A 77 -3.75 -32.80 -51.35
C CYS A 77 -3.62 -34.14 -50.58
N GLU A 78 -4.73 -34.81 -50.27
CA GLU A 78 -4.79 -36.17 -49.68
C GLU A 78 -3.90 -36.39 -48.45
N GLY A 79 -3.71 -35.34 -47.63
CA GLY A 79 -2.85 -35.38 -46.44
C GLY A 79 -1.34 -35.41 -46.70
N LYS A 80 -0.89 -35.19 -47.93
CA LYS A 80 0.51 -35.12 -48.30
C LYS A 80 1.15 -33.76 -47.96
N ILE A 81 0.37 -32.70 -47.80
CA ILE A 81 0.81 -31.33 -47.47
C ILE A 81 0.30 -30.95 -46.11
N TRP A 82 1.19 -30.44 -45.28
CA TRP A 82 0.91 -30.03 -43.92
C TRP A 82 1.27 -28.55 -43.72
N VAL A 83 0.44 -27.85 -42.95
CA VAL A 83 0.67 -26.44 -42.58
C VAL A 83 0.70 -26.33 -41.06
N ILE A 84 1.81 -25.82 -40.54
CA ILE A 84 1.98 -25.48 -39.13
C ILE A 84 2.12 -23.97 -39.02
N CYS A 85 1.26 -23.35 -38.20
CA CYS A 85 1.33 -21.93 -37.91
C CYS A 85 1.70 -21.72 -36.44
N THR A 86 2.55 -20.73 -36.18
CA THR A 86 2.83 -20.26 -34.81
C THR A 86 2.22 -18.87 -34.59
N GLY A 87 1.96 -18.52 -33.33
CA GLY A 87 1.52 -17.20 -32.90
C GLY A 87 1.94 -16.96 -31.46
N GLN A 88 2.30 -15.74 -31.12
CA GLN A 88 2.73 -15.38 -29.75
C GLN A 88 1.56 -15.20 -28.78
N GLU A 89 0.44 -14.71 -29.25
CA GLU A 89 -0.79 -14.62 -28.46
C GLU A 89 -1.74 -15.73 -28.87
N ALA A 90 -2.52 -16.22 -27.92
CA ALA A 90 -3.64 -17.07 -28.29
C ALA A 90 -4.44 -16.34 -29.36
N ILE A 91 -4.64 -17.01 -30.48
CA ILE A 91 -5.37 -16.47 -31.63
C ILE A 91 -6.68 -15.81 -31.18
N ASP A 92 -7.23 -16.23 -30.04
CA ASP A 92 -8.46 -15.71 -29.42
C ASP A 92 -8.30 -14.30 -28.78
N GLU A 93 -7.09 -13.85 -28.45
CA GLU A 93 -6.86 -12.52 -27.85
C GLU A 93 -6.67 -11.40 -28.87
N ILE A 94 -6.15 -11.72 -30.04
CA ILE A 94 -6.01 -10.77 -31.15
C ILE A 94 -7.40 -10.33 -31.64
N ILE A 95 -8.47 -11.07 -31.31
CA ILE A 95 -9.79 -11.03 -31.94
C ILE A 95 -10.91 -10.54 -31.02
N LYS A 96 -10.63 -9.82 -29.99
CA LYS A 96 -11.71 -9.12 -29.23
C LYS A 96 -12.60 -8.21 -30.08
N VAL A 97 -12.28 -8.02 -31.38
CA VAL A 97 -13.00 -7.12 -32.28
C VAL A 97 -13.94 -7.86 -33.26
N ARG A 98 -13.72 -9.17 -33.58
CA ARG A 98 -14.56 -9.90 -34.56
C ARG A 98 -14.59 -11.41 -34.30
N ALA A 99 -15.32 -11.84 -33.29
CA ALA A 99 -15.41 -13.25 -32.87
C ALA A 99 -15.93 -14.22 -33.94
N ASP A 100 -16.76 -13.76 -34.88
CA ASP A 100 -17.45 -14.65 -35.82
C ASP A 100 -16.62 -15.09 -37.04
N GLU A 101 -15.69 -14.27 -37.54
CA GLU A 101 -14.87 -14.58 -38.72
C GLU A 101 -13.70 -15.54 -38.37
N PHE A 102 -13.23 -15.48 -37.17
CA PHE A 102 -12.06 -16.26 -36.73
C PHE A 102 -12.42 -17.65 -36.24
N SER A 103 -13.61 -17.83 -35.72
CA SER A 103 -14.16 -19.15 -35.42
C SER A 103 -14.07 -20.10 -36.61
N ARG A 104 -14.17 -19.55 -37.83
CA ARG A 104 -14.09 -20.30 -39.08
C ARG A 104 -12.66 -20.82 -39.38
N ILE A 105 -11.63 -20.02 -39.10
CA ILE A 105 -10.23 -20.46 -39.30
C ILE A 105 -9.82 -21.46 -38.22
N GLN A 106 -10.20 -21.24 -36.97
CA GLN A 106 -9.95 -22.17 -35.90
C GLN A 106 -10.49 -23.57 -36.19
N ALA A 107 -11.60 -23.68 -36.88
CA ALA A 107 -12.18 -24.95 -37.28
C ALA A 107 -11.32 -25.73 -38.31
N ARG A 108 -10.38 -25.07 -39.00
CA ARG A 108 -9.48 -25.69 -40.01
C ARG A 108 -8.21 -26.26 -39.43
N PHE A 109 -7.74 -25.70 -38.28
CA PHE A 109 -6.59 -26.24 -37.54
C PHE A 109 -7.07 -27.19 -36.44
N LYS A 110 -7.12 -28.51 -36.77
CA LYS A 110 -7.64 -29.55 -35.86
C LYS A 110 -6.74 -29.79 -34.65
N THR A 111 -5.42 -29.64 -34.82
CA THR A 111 -4.44 -29.82 -33.75
C THR A 111 -3.97 -28.46 -33.27
N ARG A 112 -4.21 -28.16 -32.00
CA ARG A 112 -3.76 -26.95 -31.35
C ARG A 112 -2.88 -27.31 -30.18
N LEU A 113 -1.71 -26.71 -30.15
CA LEU A 113 -0.75 -26.88 -29.07
C LEU A 113 -0.50 -25.51 -28.44
N SER A 114 -0.88 -25.37 -27.19
CA SER A 114 -0.51 -24.19 -26.41
C SER A 114 0.77 -24.48 -25.67
N LEU A 115 1.80 -23.74 -26.01
CA LEU A 115 3.03 -23.73 -25.23
C LEU A 115 2.85 -22.67 -24.14
N SER A 116 2.40 -23.09 -22.95
CA SER A 116 2.31 -22.17 -21.84
C SER A 116 3.71 -21.85 -21.31
N SER A 117 3.94 -20.57 -21.02
CA SER A 117 5.19 -20.07 -20.42
C SER A 117 5.35 -20.41 -18.94
N SER A 118 4.62 -21.39 -18.42
CA SER A 118 4.73 -21.85 -17.03
C SER A 118 6.11 -22.40 -16.65
N SER A 119 7.06 -22.44 -17.59
CA SER A 119 8.39 -22.99 -17.38
C SER A 119 9.55 -22.11 -17.87
N VAL A 120 9.37 -20.78 -17.94
CA VAL A 120 10.49 -19.86 -18.24
C VAL A 120 11.60 -20.05 -17.21
N ASP A 121 11.23 -20.23 -15.95
CA ASP A 121 12.15 -20.51 -14.84
C ASP A 121 12.97 -21.78 -15.11
N GLU A 122 12.33 -22.85 -15.56
CA GLU A 122 12.99 -24.12 -15.90
C GLU A 122 13.98 -23.95 -17.08
N VAL A 123 13.62 -23.14 -18.07
CA VAL A 123 14.51 -22.83 -19.20
C VAL A 123 15.74 -22.06 -18.72
N ILE A 124 15.55 -21.06 -17.85
CA ILE A 124 16.67 -20.30 -17.27
C ILE A 124 17.58 -21.24 -16.49
N GLN A 125 17.03 -22.05 -15.58
CA GLN A 125 17.78 -23.00 -14.75
C GLN A 125 18.55 -24.03 -15.60
N LYS A 126 17.89 -24.67 -16.57
CA LYS A 126 18.48 -25.78 -17.35
C LYS A 126 19.37 -25.32 -18.51
N ARG A 127 19.24 -24.12 -19.02
CA ARG A 127 19.96 -23.62 -20.19
C ARG A 127 20.95 -22.52 -19.84
N ILE A 128 20.54 -21.47 -19.14
CA ILE A 128 21.40 -20.34 -18.80
C ILE A 128 22.25 -20.66 -17.56
N LEU A 129 21.64 -21.23 -16.52
CA LEU A 129 22.29 -21.46 -15.23
C LEU A 129 22.83 -22.87 -15.04
N LYS A 130 22.93 -23.68 -16.10
CA LYS A 130 23.43 -25.05 -16.01
C LYS A 130 24.84 -25.07 -15.45
N LYS A 131 25.06 -25.71 -14.30
CA LYS A 131 26.33 -25.84 -13.61
C LYS A 131 27.10 -27.04 -14.12
N LYS A 132 28.44 -26.95 -14.08
CA LYS A 132 29.32 -28.10 -14.17
C LYS A 132 29.20 -28.94 -12.90
N PRO A 133 29.42 -30.28 -12.96
CA PRO A 133 29.22 -31.15 -11.77
C PRO A 133 30.05 -30.72 -10.56
N GLU A 134 31.29 -30.27 -10.75
CA GLU A 134 32.15 -29.79 -9.66
C GLU A 134 31.60 -28.52 -9.02
N ALA A 135 31.14 -27.55 -9.82
CA ALA A 135 30.54 -26.33 -9.34
C ALA A 135 29.19 -26.60 -8.62
N ALA A 136 28.40 -27.56 -9.10
CA ALA A 136 27.17 -27.96 -8.43
C ALA A 136 27.44 -28.48 -7.02
N LYS A 137 28.45 -29.34 -6.86
CA LYS A 137 28.81 -29.86 -5.54
C LYS A 137 29.32 -28.76 -4.58
N ASN A 138 30.15 -27.85 -5.08
CA ASN A 138 30.60 -26.72 -4.26
C ASN A 138 29.43 -25.85 -3.79
N LEU A 139 28.43 -25.63 -4.65
CA LEU A 139 27.23 -24.86 -4.27
C LEU A 139 26.35 -25.61 -3.26
N GLU A 140 26.26 -26.94 -3.33
CA GLU A 140 25.59 -27.74 -2.30
C GLU A 140 26.28 -27.57 -0.93
N ASP A 141 27.63 -27.64 -0.90
CA ASP A 141 28.41 -27.41 0.32
C ASP A 141 28.22 -25.98 0.86
N VAL A 142 28.19 -24.96 0.00
CA VAL A 142 27.90 -23.57 0.38
C VAL A 142 26.53 -23.45 1.01
N TYR A 143 25.51 -24.07 0.42
CA TYR A 143 24.15 -24.05 0.99
C TYR A 143 24.11 -24.70 2.37
N GLU A 144 24.66 -25.90 2.53
CA GLU A 144 24.64 -26.64 3.80
C GLU A 144 25.32 -25.85 4.93
N GLN A 145 26.39 -25.13 4.61
CA GLN A 145 27.09 -24.27 5.59
C GLN A 145 26.32 -23.00 5.93
N ASN A 146 25.42 -22.52 5.08
CA ASN A 146 24.75 -21.23 5.21
C ASN A 146 23.21 -21.32 5.24
N ASP A 147 22.60 -22.50 5.39
CA ASP A 147 21.13 -22.69 5.35
C ASP A 147 20.38 -21.76 6.33
N SER A 148 20.85 -21.65 7.56
CA SER A 148 20.23 -20.79 8.56
C SER A 148 20.35 -19.30 8.22
N VAL A 149 21.47 -18.89 7.62
CA VAL A 149 21.71 -17.51 7.18
C VAL A 149 20.77 -17.17 6.01
N LEU A 150 20.68 -18.07 5.02
CA LEU A 150 19.81 -17.88 3.85
C LEU A 150 18.33 -17.79 4.22
N ARG A 151 17.85 -18.61 5.15
CA ARG A 151 16.47 -18.55 5.65
C ARG A 151 16.17 -17.23 6.34
N ASN A 152 17.11 -16.72 7.13
CA ASN A 152 16.94 -15.43 7.82
C ASN A 152 17.03 -14.25 6.84
N LEU A 153 17.95 -14.32 5.85
CA LEU A 153 18.18 -13.26 4.89
C LEU A 153 16.93 -12.98 4.06
N PHE A 154 16.19 -14.01 3.62
CA PHE A 154 15.05 -13.89 2.71
C PHE A 154 13.68 -13.99 3.40
N SER A 155 13.55 -13.47 4.62
CA SER A 155 12.27 -13.38 5.34
C SER A 155 11.59 -12.03 5.07
N PHE A 156 10.62 -12.01 4.15
CA PHE A 156 9.86 -10.80 3.80
C PHE A 156 8.82 -10.47 4.88
N SER A 157 8.64 -9.17 5.14
CA SER A 157 7.65 -8.66 6.09
C SER A 157 6.43 -8.11 5.37
N GLY A 158 5.22 -8.46 5.84
CA GLY A 158 3.96 -7.94 5.30
C GLY A 158 3.65 -8.32 3.85
N SER A 159 4.35 -9.30 3.27
CA SER A 159 4.08 -9.80 1.92
C SER A 159 2.80 -10.63 1.89
N ILE A 160 1.94 -10.39 0.90
CA ILE A 160 0.74 -11.19 0.63
C ILE A 160 1.12 -12.47 -0.12
N LEU A 161 2.19 -12.42 -0.91
CA LEU A 161 2.73 -13.58 -1.61
C LEU A 161 3.50 -14.48 -0.65
N ASP A 162 3.34 -15.79 -0.81
CA ASP A 162 4.20 -16.79 -0.17
C ASP A 162 5.57 -16.80 -0.88
N ILE A 163 6.33 -15.71 -0.70
CA ILE A 163 7.64 -15.53 -1.30
C ILE A 163 8.67 -16.08 -0.33
N LYS A 164 9.35 -17.15 -0.76
CA LYS A 164 10.37 -17.82 0.05
C LYS A 164 11.73 -17.68 -0.61
N GLY A 165 12.76 -17.80 0.20
CA GLY A 165 14.10 -18.09 -0.25
C GLY A 165 14.18 -19.51 -0.82
N TYR A 166 15.30 -20.15 -0.64
CA TYR A 166 15.50 -21.51 -1.13
C TYR A 166 14.87 -22.55 -0.21
N SER A 167 14.23 -23.58 -0.78
CA SER A 167 13.66 -24.70 -0.05
C SER A 167 14.68 -25.79 0.32
N GLY A 168 15.85 -25.79 -0.32
CA GLY A 168 16.91 -26.76 -0.10
C GLY A 168 18.12 -26.58 -1.02
N SER A 169 19.18 -27.38 -0.80
CA SER A 169 20.46 -27.28 -1.52
C SER A 169 20.29 -27.47 -3.03
N ARG A 170 19.40 -28.36 -3.45
CA ARG A 170 19.11 -28.58 -4.87
C ARG A 170 18.55 -27.31 -5.53
N GLU A 171 17.53 -26.69 -4.92
CA GLU A 171 16.93 -25.48 -5.47
C GLU A 171 17.93 -24.32 -5.47
N PHE A 172 18.78 -24.22 -4.43
CA PHE A 172 19.87 -23.26 -4.39
C PHE A 172 20.82 -23.47 -5.58
N THR A 173 21.30 -24.68 -5.78
CA THR A 173 22.23 -25.02 -6.87
C THR A 173 21.63 -24.76 -8.25
N GLU A 174 20.35 -25.11 -8.46
CA GLU A 174 19.67 -24.90 -9.74
C GLU A 174 19.49 -23.41 -10.05
N ASN A 175 19.12 -22.58 -9.05
CA ASN A 175 18.81 -21.15 -9.22
C ASN A 175 20.03 -20.22 -9.10
N PHE A 176 21.10 -20.61 -8.38
CA PHE A 176 22.25 -19.74 -8.15
C PHE A 176 22.73 -19.08 -9.46
N PRO A 177 23.01 -17.77 -9.49
CA PRO A 177 23.11 -16.82 -8.36
C PRO A 177 21.80 -16.07 -8.04
N PHE A 178 20.67 -16.56 -8.53
CA PHE A 178 19.35 -15.96 -8.31
C PHE A 178 18.61 -16.65 -7.18
N VAL A 179 17.72 -15.88 -6.52
CA VAL A 179 16.82 -16.40 -5.49
C VAL A 179 15.44 -16.70 -6.11
N PRO A 180 14.76 -17.79 -5.73
CA PRO A 180 13.48 -18.19 -6.35
C PRO A 180 12.43 -17.08 -6.47
N TYR A 181 12.32 -16.20 -5.47
CA TYR A 181 11.38 -15.09 -5.50
C TYR A 181 11.59 -14.13 -6.68
N GLN A 182 12.82 -14.02 -7.18
CA GLN A 182 13.15 -13.08 -8.27
C GLN A 182 12.44 -13.44 -9.57
N PHE A 183 12.23 -14.73 -9.84
CA PHE A 183 11.48 -15.17 -11.02
C PHE A 183 10.02 -14.71 -10.93
N ILE A 184 9.39 -14.87 -9.77
CA ILE A 184 8.00 -14.48 -9.51
C ILE A 184 7.85 -12.96 -9.65
N ILE A 185 8.74 -12.19 -9.01
CA ILE A 185 8.68 -10.73 -9.03
C ILE A 185 8.91 -10.21 -10.46
N MET A 186 9.89 -10.75 -11.20
CA MET A 186 10.16 -10.32 -12.59
C MET A 186 9.00 -10.59 -13.54
N GLN A 187 8.28 -11.70 -13.41
CA GLN A 187 7.06 -11.95 -14.17
C GLN A 187 6.00 -10.87 -13.91
N LYS A 188 5.83 -10.47 -12.64
CA LYS A 188 4.92 -9.38 -12.26
C LYS A 188 5.40 -8.03 -12.78
N VAL A 189 6.70 -7.72 -12.67
CA VAL A 189 7.28 -6.48 -13.24
C VAL A 189 6.96 -6.37 -14.73
N PHE A 190 7.19 -7.41 -15.52
CA PHE A 190 6.87 -7.37 -16.94
C PHE A 190 5.36 -7.27 -17.22
N ALA A 191 4.51 -7.91 -16.40
CA ALA A 191 3.07 -7.80 -16.52
C ALA A 191 2.59 -6.36 -16.25
N GLU A 192 3.11 -5.72 -15.20
CA GLU A 192 2.74 -4.35 -14.84
C GLU A 192 3.29 -3.30 -15.82
N ILE A 193 4.50 -3.48 -16.34
CA ILE A 193 5.04 -2.60 -17.40
C ILE A 193 4.18 -2.64 -18.66
N ARG A 194 3.63 -3.81 -19.02
CA ARG A 194 2.67 -3.91 -20.15
C ARG A 194 1.39 -3.12 -19.91
N LYS A 195 0.88 -3.07 -18.69
CA LYS A 195 -0.34 -2.33 -18.34
C LYS A 195 -0.11 -0.81 -18.29
N HIS A 196 1.04 -0.38 -17.80
CA HIS A 196 1.32 1.02 -17.49
C HIS A 196 2.30 1.71 -18.44
N GLY A 197 2.99 0.96 -19.29
CA GLY A 197 3.96 1.50 -20.27
C GLY A 197 3.29 2.04 -21.54
N ASN A 198 3.81 3.16 -22.06
CA ASN A 198 3.36 3.77 -23.32
C ASN A 198 3.74 2.94 -24.57
N SER A 199 4.51 1.88 -24.43
CA SER A 199 5.05 1.08 -25.53
C SER A 199 4.17 -0.13 -25.88
N GLY A 200 2.86 0.07 -25.98
CA GLY A 200 1.86 -0.96 -26.29
C GLY A 200 2.01 -1.72 -27.62
N LYS A 201 3.15 -1.61 -28.32
CA LYS A 201 3.39 -2.28 -29.61
C LYS A 201 4.60 -3.21 -29.68
N HIS A 202 5.48 -3.27 -28.70
CA HIS A 202 6.75 -4.04 -28.82
C HIS A 202 7.07 -5.00 -27.67
N LEU A 203 6.18 -5.23 -26.71
CA LEU A 203 6.33 -6.21 -25.64
C LEU A 203 5.87 -7.63 -26.02
N SER A 204 5.86 -7.96 -27.32
CA SER A 204 5.58 -9.31 -27.83
C SER A 204 6.60 -10.37 -27.39
N GLY A 205 7.66 -9.98 -26.69
CA GLY A 205 8.75 -10.84 -26.27
C GLY A 205 8.96 -10.90 -24.76
N GLY A 206 7.91 -10.86 -23.93
CA GLY A 206 8.08 -10.90 -22.47
C GLY A 206 8.95 -12.05 -21.96
N GLU A 207 8.86 -13.22 -22.59
CA GLU A 207 9.71 -14.38 -22.27
C GLU A 207 11.16 -14.19 -22.73
N ARG A 208 11.38 -13.66 -23.94
CA ARG A 208 12.72 -13.34 -24.43
C ARG A 208 13.37 -12.27 -23.58
N SER A 209 12.61 -11.24 -23.19
CA SER A 209 13.10 -10.18 -22.30
C SER A 209 13.45 -10.71 -20.91
N MET A 210 12.67 -11.68 -20.41
CA MET A 210 12.98 -12.34 -19.14
C MET A 210 14.27 -13.17 -19.24
N LEU A 211 14.42 -13.99 -20.29
CA LEU A 211 15.65 -14.76 -20.54
C LEU A 211 16.88 -13.84 -20.64
N SER A 212 16.79 -12.75 -21.43
CA SER A 212 17.87 -11.77 -21.55
C SER A 212 18.19 -11.10 -20.23
N GLY A 213 17.16 -10.71 -19.43
CA GLY A 213 17.34 -10.07 -18.15
C GLY A 213 18.10 -10.92 -17.13
N PHE A 214 17.76 -12.19 -17.03
CA PHE A 214 18.49 -13.13 -16.16
C PHE A 214 19.92 -13.39 -16.67
N GLN A 215 20.10 -13.51 -17.98
CA GLN A 215 21.43 -13.67 -18.58
C GLN A 215 22.32 -12.45 -18.33
N GLU A 216 21.84 -11.25 -18.62
CA GLU A 216 22.56 -9.99 -18.43
C GLU A 216 22.90 -9.75 -16.95
N ALA A 217 21.95 -10.01 -16.05
CA ALA A 217 22.16 -9.87 -14.62
C ALA A 217 23.21 -10.87 -14.10
N ALA A 218 23.21 -12.12 -14.57
CA ALA A 218 24.21 -13.12 -14.23
C ALA A 218 25.61 -12.72 -14.75
N GLN A 219 25.70 -12.17 -15.96
CA GLN A 219 26.96 -11.70 -16.54
C GLN A 219 27.60 -10.58 -15.73
N LYS A 220 26.81 -9.71 -15.10
CA LYS A 220 27.32 -8.61 -14.26
C LYS A 220 28.09 -9.07 -13.03
N ILE A 221 27.86 -10.30 -12.58
CA ILE A 221 28.51 -10.87 -11.38
C ILE A 221 29.42 -12.06 -11.69
N GLN A 222 29.71 -12.34 -12.97
CA GLN A 222 30.47 -13.51 -13.39
C GLN A 222 31.90 -13.61 -12.81
N GLU A 223 32.49 -12.49 -12.38
CA GLU A 223 33.80 -12.41 -11.74
C GLU A 223 33.76 -12.57 -10.21
N LYS A 224 32.56 -12.70 -9.62
CA LYS A 224 32.39 -12.87 -8.18
C LYS A 224 32.47 -14.36 -7.79
N ASP A 225 32.63 -14.61 -6.48
CA ASP A 225 32.73 -15.95 -5.90
C ASP A 225 31.36 -16.66 -5.74
N GLU A 226 31.38 -17.87 -5.21
CA GLU A 226 30.22 -18.74 -4.99
C GLU A 226 29.26 -18.26 -3.89
N TYR A 227 29.54 -17.15 -3.24
CA TYR A 227 28.67 -16.53 -2.24
C TYR A 227 27.87 -15.35 -2.81
N ALA A 228 28.22 -14.91 -4.03
CA ALA A 228 27.58 -13.76 -4.64
C ALA A 228 26.14 -14.06 -5.08
N LEU A 229 25.26 -13.09 -4.86
CA LEU A 229 23.88 -13.11 -5.32
C LEU A 229 23.63 -11.95 -6.29
N VAL A 230 22.63 -12.07 -7.14
CA VAL A 230 22.19 -10.98 -7.99
C VAL A 230 21.18 -10.12 -7.24
N PRO A 231 21.52 -8.87 -6.88
CA PRO A 231 20.54 -7.96 -6.28
C PRO A 231 19.49 -7.55 -7.31
N PHE A 232 18.25 -7.36 -6.86
CA PHE A 232 17.10 -7.21 -7.76
C PHE A 232 17.18 -5.98 -8.68
N PHE A 233 17.81 -4.89 -8.24
CA PHE A 233 17.98 -3.69 -9.06
C PHE A 233 18.72 -3.91 -10.39
N ARG A 234 19.51 -4.99 -10.50
CA ARG A 234 20.24 -5.33 -11.74
C ARG A 234 19.33 -5.60 -12.93
N PHE A 235 18.08 -6.00 -12.67
CA PHE A 235 17.08 -6.19 -13.74
C PHE A 235 16.60 -4.88 -14.37
N TYR A 236 16.89 -3.72 -13.76
CA TYR A 236 16.55 -2.43 -14.33
C TYR A 236 17.16 -2.21 -15.72
N ASP A 237 18.40 -2.64 -15.93
CA ASP A 237 19.11 -2.46 -17.21
C ASP A 237 18.39 -3.14 -18.39
N THR A 238 17.71 -4.27 -18.16
CA THR A 238 16.89 -4.94 -19.18
C THR A 238 15.54 -4.25 -19.36
N VAL A 239 14.95 -3.78 -18.26
CA VAL A 239 13.61 -3.19 -18.24
C VAL A 239 13.60 -1.76 -18.79
N HIS A 240 14.70 -1.00 -18.63
CA HIS A 240 14.76 0.42 -18.95
C HIS A 240 14.45 0.75 -20.41
N THR A 241 14.70 -0.19 -21.34
CA THR A 241 14.42 0.00 -22.77
C THR A 241 12.92 0.10 -23.07
N PHE A 242 12.08 -0.43 -22.20
CA PHE A 242 10.61 -0.44 -22.32
C PHE A 242 9.95 0.71 -21.58
N LEU A 243 10.71 1.53 -20.86
CA LEU A 243 10.18 2.57 -19.98
C LEU A 243 9.88 3.86 -20.73
N ASP A 244 8.90 4.59 -20.19
CA ASP A 244 8.63 5.96 -20.61
C ASP A 244 9.85 6.87 -20.42
N GLY A 245 10.02 7.84 -21.32
CA GLY A 245 11.13 8.79 -21.27
C GLY A 245 11.16 9.64 -19.98
N SER A 246 10.00 9.89 -19.36
CA SER A 246 9.91 10.63 -18.10
C SER A 246 10.59 9.89 -16.95
N ILE A 247 10.34 8.58 -16.84
CA ILE A 247 10.94 7.72 -15.81
C ILE A 247 12.45 7.61 -16.00
N ARG A 248 12.87 7.36 -17.24
CA ARG A 248 14.31 7.28 -17.55
C ARG A 248 15.06 8.56 -17.15
N ARG A 249 14.47 9.73 -17.43
CA ARG A 249 15.07 11.02 -17.04
C ARG A 249 15.29 11.17 -15.54
N VAL A 250 14.36 10.71 -14.71
CA VAL A 250 14.51 10.76 -13.24
C VAL A 250 15.73 9.96 -12.80
N ILE A 251 15.87 8.71 -13.28
CA ILE A 251 16.99 7.84 -12.91
C ILE A 251 18.32 8.36 -13.49
N GLU A 252 18.32 8.83 -14.75
CA GLU A 252 19.50 9.45 -15.37
C GLU A 252 19.94 10.73 -14.61
N ARG A 253 19.00 11.54 -14.12
CA ARG A 253 19.29 12.71 -13.30
C ARG A 253 19.90 12.31 -11.95
N CYS A 254 19.36 11.28 -11.31
CA CYS A 254 19.91 10.74 -10.08
C CYS A 254 21.33 10.18 -10.30
N GLN A 255 21.57 9.46 -11.42
CA GLN A 255 22.90 8.96 -11.78
C GLN A 255 23.90 10.11 -11.99
N LYS A 256 23.50 11.17 -12.71
CA LYS A 256 24.35 12.35 -12.89
C LYS A 256 24.69 13.04 -11.57
N ALA A 257 23.73 13.12 -10.64
CA ALA A 257 23.97 13.65 -9.31
C ALA A 257 24.99 12.80 -8.53
N ALA A 258 24.93 11.48 -8.67
CA ALA A 258 25.93 10.56 -8.09
C ALA A 258 27.32 10.75 -8.73
N ASP A 259 27.37 10.82 -10.07
CA ASP A 259 28.63 11.02 -10.81
C ASP A 259 29.32 12.35 -10.47
N ASN A 260 28.53 13.40 -10.18
CA ASN A 260 29.01 14.74 -9.81
C ASN A 260 29.31 14.88 -8.31
N GLY A 261 28.87 13.95 -7.45
CA GLY A 261 28.99 14.07 -5.99
C GLY A 261 28.01 15.09 -5.37
N ASP A 262 26.85 15.29 -5.99
CA ASP A 262 25.82 16.25 -5.59
C ASP A 262 24.92 15.70 -4.44
N GLY A 263 25.54 15.04 -3.44
CA GLY A 263 24.85 14.50 -2.27
C GLY A 263 24.06 13.21 -2.54
N ILE A 264 24.26 12.59 -3.69
CA ILE A 264 23.78 11.26 -4.07
C ILE A 264 24.98 10.34 -4.28
N GLU A 265 24.86 9.10 -3.86
CA GLU A 265 25.86 8.05 -4.06
C GLU A 265 25.37 7.01 -5.07
N GLN A 266 26.27 6.19 -5.62
CA GLN A 266 25.89 5.13 -6.57
C GLN A 266 24.88 4.14 -5.97
N GLN A 267 25.01 3.83 -4.68
CA GLN A 267 24.09 2.93 -4.00
C GLN A 267 22.66 3.51 -3.93
N ASP A 268 22.51 4.85 -3.86
CA ASP A 268 21.21 5.51 -3.89
C ASP A 268 20.50 5.30 -5.24
N VAL A 269 21.27 5.40 -6.33
CA VAL A 269 20.77 5.13 -7.69
C VAL A 269 20.29 3.69 -7.80
N ASP A 270 21.02 2.75 -7.22
CA ASP A 270 20.65 1.33 -7.24
C ASP A 270 19.36 1.07 -6.41
N VAL A 271 19.22 1.72 -5.26
CA VAL A 271 17.96 1.70 -4.47
C VAL A 271 16.82 2.34 -5.25
N LEU A 272 17.06 3.46 -5.96
CA LEU A 272 16.03 4.11 -6.77
C LEU A 272 15.57 3.22 -7.94
N LYS A 273 16.50 2.53 -8.61
CA LYS A 273 16.19 1.53 -9.65
C LYS A 273 15.34 0.39 -9.10
N LEU A 274 15.68 -0.10 -7.90
CA LEU A 274 14.90 -1.13 -7.22
C LEU A 274 13.47 -0.65 -6.93
N LEU A 275 13.33 0.52 -6.31
CA LEU A 275 12.01 1.07 -5.97
C LEU A 275 11.14 1.27 -7.21
N TYR A 276 11.74 1.64 -8.33
CA TYR A 276 11.03 1.70 -9.60
C TYR A 276 10.52 0.32 -10.04
N LEU A 277 11.36 -0.72 -9.99
CA LEU A 277 10.98 -2.07 -10.42
C LEU A 277 9.80 -2.64 -9.62
N ILE A 278 9.75 -2.36 -8.31
CA ILE A 278 8.66 -2.86 -7.44
C ILE A 278 7.49 -1.89 -7.31
N ARG A 279 7.51 -0.73 -7.97
CA ARG A 279 6.53 0.36 -7.82
C ARG A 279 5.07 -0.08 -7.96
N TYR A 280 4.79 -1.01 -8.84
CA TYR A 280 3.43 -1.49 -9.15
C TYR A 280 3.15 -2.88 -8.61
N ILE A 281 3.97 -3.37 -7.68
CA ILE A 281 3.82 -4.70 -7.09
C ILE A 281 3.28 -4.54 -5.67
N ASP A 282 1.95 -4.49 -5.55
CA ASP A 282 1.27 -4.30 -4.26
C ASP A 282 1.47 -5.48 -3.28
N ASP A 283 1.85 -6.65 -3.81
CA ASP A 283 2.03 -7.86 -3.00
C ASP A 283 3.26 -7.80 -2.06
N ILE A 284 4.20 -6.89 -2.33
CA ILE A 284 5.45 -6.74 -1.54
C ILE A 284 5.55 -5.28 -1.11
N PRO A 285 5.28 -4.98 0.17
CA PRO A 285 5.48 -3.63 0.68
C PRO A 285 6.93 -3.17 0.50
N SER A 286 7.12 -1.98 -0.03
CA SER A 286 8.44 -1.35 -0.22
C SER A 286 8.97 -0.75 1.09
N ASN A 287 8.88 -1.49 2.20
CA ASN A 287 9.44 -1.11 3.49
C ASN A 287 10.96 -1.36 3.55
N LEU A 288 11.62 -0.79 4.55
CA LEU A 288 13.07 -0.87 4.71
C LEU A 288 13.58 -2.33 4.71
N ASP A 289 12.91 -3.24 5.42
CA ASP A 289 13.36 -4.62 5.57
C ASP A 289 13.27 -5.40 4.25
N ASN A 290 12.20 -5.19 3.47
CA ASN A 290 12.04 -5.82 2.16
C ASN A 290 13.02 -5.22 1.12
N ILE A 291 13.28 -3.91 1.18
CA ILE A 291 14.30 -3.27 0.32
C ILE A 291 15.68 -3.88 0.60
N VAL A 292 16.05 -4.07 1.87
CA VAL A 292 17.33 -4.72 2.25
C VAL A 292 17.43 -6.12 1.65
N ILE A 293 16.36 -6.92 1.72
CA ILE A 293 16.33 -8.27 1.12
C ILE A 293 16.56 -8.21 -0.39
N LEU A 294 15.88 -7.31 -1.08
CA LEU A 294 15.96 -7.17 -2.53
C LEU A 294 17.30 -6.59 -3.02
N MET A 295 18.00 -5.87 -2.14
CA MET A 295 19.34 -5.31 -2.40
C MET A 295 20.48 -6.27 -2.10
N ALA A 296 20.22 -7.41 -1.44
CA ALA A 296 21.26 -8.35 -1.04
C ALA A 296 22.05 -8.90 -2.25
N ASP A 297 23.38 -8.75 -2.23
CA ASP A 297 24.31 -9.12 -3.30
C ASP A 297 25.32 -10.20 -2.88
N ASP A 298 25.31 -10.66 -1.64
CA ASP A 298 26.16 -11.71 -1.11
C ASP A 298 25.45 -12.43 0.06
N ILE A 299 25.67 -13.74 0.19
CA ILE A 299 25.10 -14.56 1.27
C ILE A 299 25.61 -14.12 2.65
N ARG A 300 26.87 -13.67 2.71
CA ARG A 300 27.59 -13.30 3.92
C ARG A 300 27.28 -11.88 4.40
N VAL A 301 26.34 -11.18 3.75
CA VAL A 301 26.03 -9.79 4.07
C VAL A 301 25.52 -9.66 5.52
N ASP A 302 26.10 -8.70 6.26
CA ASP A 302 25.56 -8.32 7.57
C ASP A 302 24.29 -7.49 7.36
N LYS A 303 23.14 -8.10 7.69
CA LYS A 303 21.82 -7.49 7.50
C LYS A 303 21.66 -6.18 8.30
N ILE A 304 22.32 -6.04 9.46
CA ILE A 304 22.23 -4.83 10.27
C ILE A 304 23.00 -3.69 9.60
N ILE A 305 24.23 -3.95 9.14
CA ILE A 305 25.05 -2.96 8.43
C ILE A 305 24.35 -2.54 7.14
N MET A 306 23.85 -3.52 6.38
CA MET A 306 23.14 -3.25 5.14
C MET A 306 21.86 -2.44 5.37
N ARG A 307 21.13 -2.71 6.45
CA ARG A 307 19.93 -1.97 6.83
C ARG A 307 20.22 -0.49 7.10
N GLU A 308 21.31 -0.19 7.80
CA GLU A 308 21.71 1.20 8.04
C GLU A 308 22.20 1.89 6.76
N ALA A 309 22.93 1.18 5.89
CA ALA A 309 23.34 1.70 4.58
C ALA A 309 22.12 2.03 3.70
N VAL A 310 21.16 1.11 3.59
CA VAL A 310 19.91 1.33 2.82
C VAL A 310 19.09 2.47 3.42
N ARG A 311 19.02 2.59 4.76
CA ARG A 311 18.36 3.72 5.41
C ARG A 311 18.99 5.04 5.00
N GLY A 312 20.32 5.15 5.04
CA GLY A 312 21.04 6.33 4.57
C GLY A 312 20.74 6.68 3.12
N CYS A 313 20.66 5.66 2.24
CA CYS A 313 20.25 5.86 0.84
C CYS A 313 18.82 6.43 0.74
N LEU A 314 17.87 5.86 1.47
CA LEU A 314 16.49 6.33 1.46
C LEU A 314 16.36 7.77 1.98
N ASP A 315 17.12 8.13 3.02
CA ASP A 315 17.12 9.49 3.57
C ASP A 315 17.68 10.50 2.55
N ARG A 316 18.77 10.19 1.85
CA ARG A 316 19.32 11.04 0.77
C ARG A 316 18.34 11.19 -0.39
N LEU A 317 17.75 10.08 -0.84
CA LEU A 317 16.76 10.11 -1.93
C LEU A 317 15.50 10.90 -1.55
N MET A 318 15.02 10.81 -0.30
CA MET A 318 13.90 11.63 0.19
C MET A 318 14.27 13.11 0.26
N SER A 319 15.45 13.44 0.78
CA SER A 319 15.89 14.84 0.91
C SER A 319 15.96 15.53 -0.45
N GLN A 320 16.32 14.80 -1.51
CA GLN A 320 16.36 15.30 -2.89
C GLN A 320 15.07 15.05 -3.68
N ASN A 321 14.02 14.55 -3.02
CA ASN A 321 12.69 14.37 -3.59
C ASN A 321 12.59 13.36 -4.74
N TYR A 322 13.51 12.38 -4.81
CA TYR A 322 13.43 11.27 -5.77
C TYR A 322 12.39 10.23 -5.36
N ILE A 323 12.14 10.09 -4.08
CA ILE A 323 11.18 9.16 -3.51
C ILE A 323 10.27 9.84 -2.50
N GLY A 324 9.05 9.31 -2.35
CA GLY A 324 8.10 9.64 -1.30
C GLY A 324 8.05 8.54 -0.23
N ARG A 325 7.48 8.85 0.94
CA ARG A 325 7.23 7.89 2.01
C ARG A 325 5.79 7.98 2.46
N THR A 326 5.13 6.82 2.56
CA THR A 326 3.77 6.67 3.10
C THR A 326 3.79 5.64 4.21
N GLY A 327 3.63 6.08 5.45
CA GLY A 327 3.84 5.19 6.61
C GLY A 327 5.27 4.66 6.66
N ASP A 328 5.43 3.35 6.55
CA ASP A 328 6.71 2.65 6.51
C ASP A 328 7.19 2.22 5.11
N THR A 329 6.43 2.55 4.06
CA THR A 329 6.75 2.23 2.66
C THR A 329 7.33 3.41 1.90
N TYR A 330 8.22 3.13 0.94
CA TYR A 330 8.93 4.11 0.11
C TYR A 330 8.52 3.96 -1.35
N ASN A 331 8.21 5.07 -2.03
CA ASN A 331 7.68 5.07 -3.39
C ASN A 331 8.57 5.90 -4.32
N PHE A 332 8.91 5.35 -5.49
CA PHE A 332 9.55 6.09 -6.58
C PHE A 332 8.63 7.19 -7.08
N LEU A 333 9.16 8.40 -7.31
CA LEU A 333 8.40 9.55 -7.82
C LEU A 333 8.84 9.92 -9.24
N THR A 334 7.89 10.02 -10.18
CA THR A 334 8.10 10.64 -11.49
C THR A 334 8.31 12.16 -11.36
N ASP A 335 8.78 12.83 -12.42
CA ASP A 335 8.96 14.29 -12.40
C ASP A 335 7.67 15.02 -12.00
N GLU A 336 6.53 14.61 -12.59
CA GLU A 336 5.23 15.22 -12.28
C GLU A 336 4.80 14.97 -10.83
N GLU A 337 5.06 13.78 -10.29
CA GLU A 337 4.80 13.46 -8.88
C GLU A 337 5.71 14.25 -7.95
N GLN A 338 6.98 14.44 -8.31
CA GLN A 338 7.91 15.25 -7.54
C GLN A 338 7.45 16.71 -7.45
N ASP A 339 6.97 17.28 -8.55
CA ASP A 339 6.45 18.66 -8.57
C ASP A 339 5.18 18.77 -7.73
N ILE A 340 4.24 17.81 -7.84
CA ILE A 340 3.03 17.77 -7.02
C ILE A 340 3.36 17.59 -5.55
N GLN A 341 4.28 16.70 -5.21
CA GLN A 341 4.72 16.47 -3.82
C GLN A 341 5.37 17.73 -3.22
N ARG A 342 6.15 18.46 -4.03
CA ARG A 342 6.73 19.73 -3.59
C ARG A 342 5.63 20.76 -3.30
N GLU A 343 4.67 20.92 -4.19
CA GLU A 343 3.54 21.83 -4.01
C GLU A 343 2.66 21.44 -2.82
N ILE A 344 2.44 20.14 -2.57
CA ILE A 344 1.73 19.65 -1.38
C ILE A 344 2.52 19.98 -0.11
N ARG A 345 3.83 19.74 -0.10
CA ARG A 345 4.70 20.07 1.05
C ARG A 345 4.67 21.55 1.39
N ASP A 346 4.70 22.40 0.37
CA ASP A 346 4.69 23.85 0.51
C ASP A 346 3.29 24.40 0.85
N THR A 347 2.25 23.54 0.81
CA THR A 347 0.91 23.91 1.22
C THR A 347 0.86 24.11 2.74
N ASN A 348 0.62 25.34 3.16
CA ASN A 348 0.53 25.66 4.58
C ASN A 348 -0.84 25.28 5.15
N VAL A 349 -0.85 24.55 6.25
CA VAL A 349 -2.04 24.26 7.09
C VAL A 349 -1.77 24.89 8.46
N ASP A 350 -2.68 25.73 8.93
CA ASP A 350 -2.51 26.36 10.23
C ASP A 350 -2.73 25.38 11.38
N THR A 351 -1.98 25.56 12.47
CA THR A 351 -2.02 24.71 13.66
C THR A 351 -3.43 24.63 14.26
N ALA A 352 -4.17 25.73 14.24
CA ALA A 352 -5.53 25.76 14.80
C ALA A 352 -6.48 24.81 14.04
N SER A 353 -6.37 24.76 12.70
CA SER A 353 -7.16 23.81 11.88
C SER A 353 -6.79 22.35 12.16
N ILE A 354 -5.51 22.06 12.43
CA ILE A 354 -5.07 20.70 12.78
C ILE A 354 -5.64 20.31 14.16
N VAL A 355 -5.52 21.20 15.14
CA VAL A 355 -6.07 20.97 16.50
C VAL A 355 -7.58 20.83 16.47
N GLU A 356 -8.29 21.63 15.67
CA GLU A 356 -9.74 21.49 15.49
C GLU A 356 -10.12 20.12 14.91
N ARG A 357 -9.33 19.63 13.94
CA ARG A 357 -9.55 18.30 13.37
C ARG A 357 -9.26 17.18 14.38
N ILE A 358 -8.21 17.31 15.19
CA ILE A 358 -7.92 16.40 16.30
C ILE A 358 -9.09 16.39 17.29
N ALA A 359 -9.63 17.56 17.63
CA ALA A 359 -10.78 17.69 18.52
C ALA A 359 -12.03 16.97 17.97
N GLN A 360 -12.27 17.09 16.65
CA GLN A 360 -13.35 16.34 15.99
C GLN A 360 -13.12 14.82 16.07
N MET A 361 -11.90 14.35 15.88
CA MET A 361 -11.56 12.92 15.98
C MET A 361 -11.71 12.41 17.41
N ILE A 362 -11.24 13.15 18.42
CA ILE A 362 -11.37 12.76 19.82
C ILE A 362 -12.83 12.69 20.22
N TYR A 363 -13.59 13.79 20.06
CA TYR A 363 -14.94 13.90 20.57
C TYR A 363 -16.04 13.43 19.61
N GLY A 364 -15.72 13.27 18.32
CA GLY A 364 -16.64 12.75 17.31
C GLY A 364 -16.53 11.24 17.08
N ASP A 365 -15.31 10.68 17.18
CA ASP A 365 -15.07 9.31 16.77
C ASP A 365 -14.58 8.41 17.94
N ILE A 366 -13.67 8.90 18.81
CA ILE A 366 -13.07 8.10 19.89
C ILE A 366 -13.92 8.15 21.16
N PHE A 367 -14.28 9.35 21.60
CA PHE A 367 -15.03 9.60 22.84
C PHE A 367 -16.27 10.46 22.58
N THR A 368 -17.31 9.85 22.07
CA THR A 368 -18.55 10.50 21.64
C THR A 368 -19.50 10.86 22.78
N THR A 369 -19.13 10.52 24.03
CA THR A 369 -19.91 10.73 25.21
C THR A 369 -20.01 12.24 25.54
N LYS A 370 -21.22 12.78 25.63
CA LYS A 370 -21.48 14.21 25.98
C LYS A 370 -21.79 14.43 27.45
N LYS A 371 -22.24 13.40 28.14
CA LYS A 371 -22.53 13.40 29.57
C LYS A 371 -21.97 12.14 30.19
N PHE A 372 -21.20 12.28 31.24
CA PHE A 372 -20.65 11.14 31.97
C PHE A 372 -21.67 10.60 32.95
N ARG A 373 -21.93 9.30 32.93
CA ARG A 373 -22.83 8.60 33.84
C ARG A 373 -22.10 8.16 35.08
N TYR A 374 -22.43 8.77 36.23
CA TYR A 374 -21.91 8.37 37.54
C TYR A 374 -23.05 7.87 38.41
N GLY A 375 -23.10 6.60 38.72
CA GLY A 375 -24.22 5.99 39.42
C GLY A 375 -25.56 6.21 38.70
N LYS A 376 -26.46 6.97 39.33
CA LYS A 376 -27.80 7.31 38.78
C LYS A 376 -27.80 8.64 38.02
N TYR A 377 -26.74 9.43 38.07
CA TYR A 377 -26.68 10.80 37.62
C TYR A 377 -25.89 10.96 36.33
N ASP A 378 -26.26 11.94 35.51
CA ASP A 378 -25.58 12.29 34.28
C ASP A 378 -24.95 13.68 34.40
N PHE A 379 -23.61 13.73 34.34
CA PHE A 379 -22.84 14.97 34.47
C PHE A 379 -22.39 15.47 33.12
N ALA A 380 -22.73 16.70 32.76
CA ALA A 380 -22.24 17.38 31.59
C ALA A 380 -20.80 17.88 31.84
N PHE A 381 -19.98 17.86 30.80
CA PHE A 381 -18.63 18.40 30.85
C PHE A 381 -18.30 19.17 29.56
N ASP A 382 -17.51 20.22 29.70
CA ASP A 382 -17.00 20.99 28.59
C ASP A 382 -15.83 20.24 27.91
N GLN A 383 -15.89 20.16 26.60
CA GLN A 383 -14.93 19.46 25.79
C GLN A 383 -13.87 20.44 25.24
N MET A 384 -12.61 20.20 25.50
CA MET A 384 -11.51 21.07 25.04
C MET A 384 -10.33 20.27 24.48
N VAL A 385 -9.67 20.84 23.48
CA VAL A 385 -8.36 20.38 23.00
C VAL A 385 -7.44 21.59 22.88
N ASP A 386 -6.30 21.54 23.55
CA ASP A 386 -5.41 22.68 23.76
C ASP A 386 -6.21 23.89 24.29
N GLY A 387 -6.31 24.95 23.55
CA GLY A 387 -7.12 26.14 23.86
C GLY A 387 -8.47 26.21 23.15
N ILE A 388 -8.89 25.18 22.40
CA ILE A 388 -10.11 25.17 21.58
C ILE A 388 -11.22 24.44 22.31
N THR A 389 -12.36 25.12 22.51
CA THR A 389 -13.58 24.53 23.07
C THR A 389 -14.43 23.90 21.97
N VAL A 390 -14.85 22.64 22.16
CA VAL A 390 -15.71 21.92 21.23
C VAL A 390 -17.16 22.07 21.64
N GLY A 391 -17.95 22.73 20.80
CA GLY A 391 -19.37 23.02 21.10
C GLY A 391 -19.58 24.23 22.02
N VAL A 392 -20.61 24.19 22.84
CA VAL A 392 -20.97 25.27 23.75
C VAL A 392 -20.54 24.91 25.17
N ALA A 393 -19.73 25.78 25.79
CA ALA A 393 -19.30 25.60 27.17
C ALA A 393 -20.47 25.73 28.13
N THR A 394 -20.56 24.83 29.08
CA THR A 394 -21.60 24.80 30.11
C THR A 394 -21.14 25.42 31.45
N GLY A 395 -19.80 25.62 31.58
CA GLY A 395 -19.17 26.16 32.78
C GLY A 395 -19.10 25.17 33.95
N GLY A 396 -19.43 23.89 33.71
CA GLY A 396 -19.34 22.81 34.69
C GLY A 396 -17.95 22.16 34.74
N MET A 397 -17.95 20.84 34.83
CA MET A 397 -16.71 20.07 34.70
C MET A 397 -16.08 20.24 33.30
N ARG A 398 -14.78 20.00 33.19
CA ARG A 398 -14.04 20.17 31.95
C ARG A 398 -13.14 18.98 31.70
N LEU A 399 -13.12 18.50 30.44
CA LEU A 399 -12.18 17.51 29.95
C LEU A 399 -11.32 18.16 28.87
N ARG A 400 -10.02 18.35 29.13
CA ARG A 400 -9.07 19.01 28.23
C ARG A 400 -7.97 18.06 27.82
N PHE A 401 -7.78 17.91 26.50
CA PHE A 401 -6.65 17.23 25.94
C PHE A 401 -5.56 18.22 25.55
N LEU A 402 -4.30 17.89 25.80
CA LEU A 402 -3.14 18.64 25.38
C LEU A 402 -2.38 17.83 24.33
N THR A 403 -2.27 18.41 23.13
CA THR A 403 -1.59 17.79 21.98
C THR A 403 -0.10 18.15 21.94
N VAL A 404 0.64 17.59 20.97
CA VAL A 404 2.05 17.97 20.72
C VAL A 404 2.18 19.47 20.36
N ALA A 405 1.12 20.12 19.88
CA ALA A 405 1.12 21.54 19.54
C ALA A 405 1.15 22.47 20.78
N THR A 406 0.81 21.98 21.96
CA THR A 406 0.91 22.75 23.21
C THR A 406 2.36 22.92 23.64
N ASP A 407 2.75 24.11 24.06
CA ASP A 407 4.10 24.42 24.51
C ASP A 407 4.55 23.52 25.70
N ALA A 408 5.83 23.12 25.68
CA ALA A 408 6.41 22.25 26.71
C ALA A 408 6.32 22.86 28.13
N ILE A 409 6.36 24.21 28.23
CA ILE A 409 6.23 24.94 29.51
C ILE A 409 4.83 24.73 30.10
N GLU A 410 3.81 24.60 29.27
CA GLU A 410 2.43 24.35 29.68
C GLU A 410 2.19 22.91 30.14
N LYS A 411 3.05 21.98 29.74
CA LYS A 411 3.01 20.54 30.08
C LYS A 411 3.84 20.16 31.29
N THR A 412 4.30 21.11 32.09
CA THR A 412 5.04 20.76 33.32
C THR A 412 4.10 20.22 34.40
N ASP A 413 4.50 19.14 35.08
CA ASP A 413 3.69 18.49 36.12
C ASP A 413 3.12 19.47 37.14
N TYR A 414 3.97 20.40 37.62
CA TYR A 414 3.55 21.42 38.60
C TYR A 414 2.39 22.29 38.08
N ARG A 415 2.47 22.69 36.80
CA ARG A 415 1.42 23.53 36.19
C ARG A 415 0.15 22.72 35.95
N LEU A 416 0.28 21.51 35.42
CA LEU A 416 -0.86 20.63 35.16
C LEU A 416 -1.59 20.24 36.45
N MET A 417 -0.85 19.95 37.54
CA MET A 417 -1.43 19.74 38.84
C MET A 417 -2.14 21.00 39.39
N ALA A 418 -1.56 22.18 39.16
CA ALA A 418 -2.18 23.43 39.61
C ALA A 418 -3.46 23.76 38.82
N GLU A 419 -3.45 23.57 37.50
CA GLU A 419 -4.59 23.84 36.61
C GLU A 419 -5.70 22.81 36.78
N SER A 420 -5.36 21.54 37.04
CA SER A 420 -6.38 20.49 37.25
C SER A 420 -7.10 20.57 38.61
N LYS A 421 -6.68 21.48 39.50
CA LYS A 421 -7.40 21.71 40.76
C LYS A 421 -8.80 22.25 40.51
N GLY A 422 -9.78 21.56 41.04
CA GLY A 422 -11.17 21.94 40.96
C GLY A 422 -11.97 21.08 40.00
N ASN A 423 -12.39 21.63 38.88
CA ASN A 423 -13.37 20.97 37.99
C ASN A 423 -12.83 20.53 36.64
N GLU A 424 -11.52 20.30 36.50
CA GLU A 424 -10.90 19.97 35.24
C GLU A 424 -10.09 18.66 35.29
N ALA A 425 -10.33 17.79 34.28
CA ALA A 425 -9.47 16.68 33.97
C ALA A 425 -8.59 17.05 32.77
N ILE A 426 -7.26 16.97 32.91
CA ILE A 426 -6.30 17.28 31.88
C ILE A 426 -5.64 15.99 31.42
N VAL A 427 -5.66 15.75 30.10
CA VAL A 427 -5.09 14.57 29.45
C VAL A 427 -3.96 15.01 28.53
N VAL A 428 -2.71 14.68 28.87
CA VAL A 428 -1.55 14.99 28.04
C VAL A 428 -1.31 13.80 27.14
N LEU A 429 -1.55 13.99 25.84
CA LEU A 429 -1.37 12.93 24.84
C LEU A 429 0.10 12.49 24.75
N ALA A 430 0.31 11.17 24.61
CA ALA A 430 1.65 10.63 24.36
C ALA A 430 2.16 11.07 22.98
N ASP A 431 3.48 11.14 22.84
CA ASP A 431 4.14 11.51 21.60
C ASP A 431 4.12 10.33 20.62
N THR A 432 3.11 10.31 19.76
CA THR A 432 2.96 9.40 18.62
C THR A 432 2.74 10.22 17.34
N PRO A 433 2.98 9.68 16.13
CA PRO A 433 2.98 10.47 14.89
C PRO A 433 1.57 10.84 14.36
N TYR A 434 0.56 10.96 15.25
CA TYR A 434 -0.81 11.33 14.85
C TYR A 434 -0.89 12.73 14.23
N TYR A 435 -0.08 13.66 14.74
CA TYR A 435 -0.11 15.07 14.30
C TYR A 435 0.46 15.20 12.89
N GLU A 436 1.63 14.63 12.64
CA GLU A 436 2.32 14.64 11.34
C GLU A 436 1.51 13.92 10.27
N SER A 437 0.88 12.80 10.63
CA SER A 437 -0.01 12.06 9.72
C SER A 437 -1.23 12.91 9.35
N LEU A 438 -1.84 13.57 10.31
CA LEU A 438 -3.01 14.43 10.08
C LEU A 438 -2.62 15.69 9.28
N GLU A 439 -1.50 16.33 9.59
CA GLU A 439 -0.98 17.48 8.84
C GLU A 439 -0.76 17.12 7.38
N SER A 440 -0.14 15.95 7.11
CA SER A 440 0.10 15.44 5.75
C SER A 440 -1.21 15.23 5.00
N ALA A 441 -2.19 14.59 5.62
CA ALA A 441 -3.53 14.40 5.03
C ALA A 441 -4.18 15.76 4.71
N MET A 442 -4.14 16.69 5.64
CA MET A 442 -4.76 18.00 5.47
C MET A 442 -4.07 18.86 4.40
N LYS A 443 -2.73 18.78 4.26
CA LYS A 443 -1.98 19.41 3.16
C LYS A 443 -2.46 18.91 1.81
N ILE A 444 -2.56 17.59 1.64
CA ILE A 444 -3.07 16.97 0.41
C ILE A 444 -4.50 17.41 0.12
N ARG A 445 -5.41 17.32 1.10
CA ARG A 445 -6.80 17.72 0.94
C ARG A 445 -6.93 19.20 0.55
N LYS A 446 -6.16 20.08 1.18
CA LYS A 446 -6.14 21.51 0.88
C LYS A 446 -5.60 21.80 -0.52
N TYR A 447 -4.50 21.15 -0.89
CA TYR A 447 -3.92 21.25 -2.23
C TYR A 447 -4.93 20.87 -3.32
N VAL A 448 -5.61 19.74 -3.16
CA VAL A 448 -6.60 19.26 -4.12
C VAL A 448 -7.80 20.21 -4.20
N LYS A 449 -8.28 20.72 -3.07
CA LYS A 449 -9.42 21.66 -3.01
C LYS A 449 -9.13 22.99 -3.73
N GLN A 450 -7.87 23.43 -3.75
CA GLN A 450 -7.46 24.67 -4.38
C GLN A 450 -7.31 24.57 -5.92
N ARG A 451 -7.39 23.35 -6.48
CA ARG A 451 -7.18 23.11 -7.92
C ARG A 451 -8.43 22.66 -8.63
N ASN A 452 -8.54 23.08 -9.89
CA ASN A 452 -9.59 22.57 -10.79
C ASN A 452 -9.08 21.29 -11.48
N VAL A 453 -9.17 20.16 -10.78
CA VAL A 453 -8.63 18.86 -11.22
C VAL A 453 -9.17 18.43 -12.57
N SER A 454 -10.43 18.74 -12.90
CA SER A 454 -11.06 18.33 -14.15
C SER A 454 -10.44 18.95 -15.41
N GLN A 455 -9.72 20.04 -15.29
CA GLN A 455 -9.04 20.72 -16.40
C GLN A 455 -7.59 20.29 -16.61
N LEU A 456 -7.04 19.46 -15.72
CA LEU A 456 -5.67 18.99 -15.80
C LEU A 456 -5.54 17.79 -16.77
N PRO A 457 -4.34 17.50 -17.29
CA PRO A 457 -4.08 16.28 -18.06
C PRO A 457 -4.48 15.02 -17.30
N LYS A 458 -4.94 13.98 -18.01
CA LYS A 458 -5.41 12.72 -17.38
C LYS A 458 -4.35 12.05 -16.49
N THR A 459 -3.06 12.16 -16.84
CA THR A 459 -1.94 11.67 -16.04
C THR A 459 -1.89 12.37 -14.69
N VAL A 460 -1.98 13.70 -14.69
CA VAL A 460 -1.98 14.52 -13.46
C VAL A 460 -3.25 14.27 -12.63
N GLN A 461 -4.41 14.10 -13.28
CA GLN A 461 -5.65 13.75 -12.58
C GLN A 461 -5.50 12.43 -11.82
N LYS A 462 -4.84 11.43 -12.43
CA LYS A 462 -4.57 10.14 -11.78
C LYS A 462 -3.63 10.32 -10.59
N ILE A 463 -2.54 11.07 -10.73
CA ILE A 463 -1.61 11.34 -9.63
C ILE A 463 -2.34 12.01 -8.45
N ILE A 464 -3.21 12.99 -8.74
CA ILE A 464 -4.00 13.65 -7.69
C ILE A 464 -4.99 12.69 -7.04
N SER A 465 -5.60 11.78 -7.80
CA SER A 465 -6.47 10.74 -7.24
C SER A 465 -5.69 9.81 -6.30
N ASP A 466 -4.51 9.37 -6.73
CA ASP A 466 -3.62 8.52 -5.91
C ASP A 466 -3.21 9.26 -4.62
N GLN A 467 -2.94 10.57 -4.70
CA GLN A 467 -2.67 11.40 -3.51
C GLN A 467 -3.89 11.54 -2.58
N GLN A 468 -5.11 11.58 -3.12
CA GLN A 468 -6.33 11.60 -2.29
C GLN A 468 -6.52 10.29 -1.53
N ASP A 469 -6.21 9.15 -2.17
CA ASP A 469 -6.24 7.84 -1.52
C ASP A 469 -5.15 7.75 -0.43
N GLU A 470 -3.98 8.32 -0.69
CA GLU A 470 -2.91 8.44 0.30
C GLU A 470 -3.32 9.31 1.50
N ALA A 471 -3.99 10.45 1.27
CA ALA A 471 -4.54 11.25 2.35
C ALA A 471 -5.52 10.45 3.23
N GLY A 472 -6.33 9.57 2.62
CA GLY A 472 -7.20 8.65 3.36
C GLY A 472 -6.42 7.68 4.25
N LYS A 473 -5.29 7.15 3.76
CA LYS A 473 -4.40 6.29 4.57
C LYS A 473 -3.78 7.06 5.75
N TYR A 474 -3.33 8.29 5.51
CA TYR A 474 -2.83 9.17 6.58
C TYR A 474 -3.90 9.47 7.63
N GLU A 475 -5.15 9.71 7.23
CA GLU A 475 -6.27 9.94 8.17
C GLU A 475 -6.54 8.71 9.04
N LEU A 476 -6.51 7.50 8.45
CA LEU A 476 -6.67 6.24 9.20
C LEU A 476 -5.49 5.99 10.15
N SER A 477 -4.26 6.25 9.69
CA SER A 477 -3.07 6.16 10.54
C SER A 477 -3.15 7.15 11.71
N ALA A 478 -3.50 8.41 11.44
CA ALA A 478 -3.67 9.43 12.46
C ALA A 478 -4.72 9.02 13.52
N MET A 479 -5.83 8.39 13.11
CA MET A 479 -6.85 7.90 14.04
C MET A 479 -6.30 6.80 14.95
N SER A 480 -5.59 5.82 14.40
CA SER A 480 -4.97 4.74 15.18
C SER A 480 -3.91 5.27 16.14
N GLU A 481 -3.04 6.17 15.66
CA GLU A 481 -1.99 6.76 16.48
C GLU A 481 -2.54 7.69 17.57
N LEU A 482 -3.66 8.39 17.29
CA LEU A 482 -4.34 9.21 18.30
C LEU A 482 -4.97 8.34 19.40
N GLN A 483 -5.53 7.19 19.06
CA GLN A 483 -5.99 6.22 20.06
C GLN A 483 -4.83 5.73 20.93
N ASN A 484 -3.70 5.36 20.31
CA ASN A 484 -2.48 4.98 21.03
C ASN A 484 -1.94 6.12 21.91
N ALA A 485 -2.01 7.38 21.42
CA ALA A 485 -1.62 8.56 22.18
C ALA A 485 -2.48 8.77 23.43
N ILE A 486 -3.77 8.50 23.35
CA ILE A 486 -4.69 8.55 24.52
C ILE A 486 -4.41 7.38 25.46
N GLU A 487 -4.15 6.18 24.94
CA GLU A 487 -3.83 5.02 25.77
C GLU A 487 -2.49 5.17 26.51
N GLY A 488 -1.53 5.88 25.92
CA GLY A 488 -0.24 6.23 26.55
C GLY A 488 -0.26 7.56 27.32
N ALA A 489 -1.41 8.26 27.38
CA ALA A 489 -1.50 9.60 27.95
C ALA A 489 -1.29 9.66 29.45
N GLN A 490 -0.86 10.84 29.92
CA GLN A 490 -0.82 11.21 31.33
C GLN A 490 -2.11 11.94 31.72
N PHE A 491 -2.65 11.59 32.88
CA PHE A 491 -3.92 12.14 33.37
C PHE A 491 -3.71 12.92 34.66
N TYR A 492 -4.23 14.16 34.72
CA TYR A 492 -4.17 15.03 35.88
C TYR A 492 -5.57 15.45 36.26
N VAL A 493 -5.97 15.19 37.53
CA VAL A 493 -7.27 15.54 38.04
C VAL A 493 -7.12 15.96 39.51
N ASP A 494 -7.80 17.02 39.92
CA ASP A 494 -7.81 17.57 41.29
C ASP A 494 -6.41 17.79 41.89
N GLY A 495 -5.46 18.20 41.07
CA GLY A 495 -4.08 18.48 41.47
C GLY A 495 -3.19 17.26 41.63
N GLU A 496 -3.63 16.11 41.19
CA GLU A 496 -2.88 14.85 41.24
C GLU A 496 -2.63 14.28 39.85
N HIS A 497 -1.48 13.60 39.71
CA HIS A 497 -1.19 12.76 38.56
C HIS A 497 -1.78 11.38 38.79
N LEU A 498 -2.76 10.98 37.97
CA LEU A 498 -3.46 9.71 38.14
C LEU A 498 -2.74 8.56 37.44
N GLU A 499 -2.45 7.51 38.17
CA GLU A 499 -2.08 6.22 37.60
C GLU A 499 -3.31 5.43 37.16
N ILE A 500 -3.77 5.65 35.94
CA ILE A 500 -4.91 4.92 35.40
C ILE A 500 -4.50 3.52 34.96
N LYS A 501 -5.24 2.52 35.42
CA LYS A 501 -4.99 1.10 35.08
C LYS A 501 -5.14 0.85 33.59
N ALA A 502 -4.53 -0.23 33.11
CA ALA A 502 -4.58 -0.62 31.70
C ALA A 502 -6.02 -0.66 31.16
N GLY A 503 -6.22 -0.15 29.95
CA GLY A 503 -7.51 -0.10 29.26
C GLY A 503 -7.36 0.59 27.92
N ASN A 504 -8.40 0.52 27.07
CA ASN A 504 -8.44 1.27 25.83
C ASN A 504 -8.67 2.78 26.09
N ALA A 505 -8.50 3.59 25.06
CA ALA A 505 -8.60 5.05 25.12
C ALA A 505 -9.89 5.51 25.85
N LYS A 506 -11.06 4.99 25.45
CA LYS A 506 -12.34 5.32 26.06
C LYS A 506 -12.38 4.98 27.55
N SER A 507 -11.96 3.79 27.94
CA SER A 507 -11.95 3.32 29.32
C SER A 507 -11.07 4.19 30.23
N LYS A 508 -9.94 4.68 29.72
CA LYS A 508 -9.05 5.57 30.47
C LYS A 508 -9.66 6.95 30.68
N ILE A 509 -10.34 7.48 29.68
CA ILE A 509 -11.07 8.75 29.79
C ILE A 509 -12.21 8.59 30.79
N ASP A 510 -12.99 7.52 30.71
CA ASP A 510 -14.10 7.24 31.65
C ASP A 510 -13.62 7.20 33.10
N GLN A 511 -12.46 6.52 33.37
CA GLN A 511 -11.86 6.46 34.70
C GLN A 511 -11.43 7.87 35.22
N SER A 512 -10.86 8.70 34.32
CA SER A 512 -10.48 10.06 34.70
C SER A 512 -11.71 10.94 35.04
N LEU A 513 -12.80 10.78 34.30
CA LEU A 513 -14.05 11.47 34.57
C LEU A 513 -14.76 10.95 35.84
N GLU A 514 -14.70 9.66 36.11
CA GLU A 514 -15.17 9.06 37.35
C GLU A 514 -14.48 9.69 38.57
N TYR A 515 -13.14 9.79 38.48
CA TYR A 515 -12.34 10.43 39.51
C TYR A 515 -12.70 11.92 39.67
N LEU A 516 -12.85 12.63 38.54
CA LEU A 516 -13.25 14.04 38.54
C LEU A 516 -14.61 14.27 39.20
N VAL A 517 -15.64 13.48 38.85
CA VAL A 517 -16.97 13.59 39.45
C VAL A 517 -16.92 13.35 40.94
N ALA A 518 -16.22 12.30 41.40
CA ALA A 518 -16.10 11.97 42.81
C ALA A 518 -15.46 13.12 43.63
N HIS A 519 -14.53 13.87 43.04
CA HIS A 519 -13.88 15.01 43.72
C HIS A 519 -14.67 16.30 43.62
N VAL A 520 -15.23 16.64 42.48
CA VAL A 520 -16.04 17.86 42.26
C VAL A 520 -17.33 17.79 43.06
N TYR A 521 -17.98 16.64 43.07
CA TYR A 521 -19.25 16.43 43.77
C TYR A 521 -19.05 15.57 45.02
N SER A 522 -18.08 15.94 45.84
CA SER A 522 -17.68 15.20 47.04
C SER A 522 -18.77 15.04 48.11
N LYS A 523 -19.88 15.75 47.98
CA LYS A 523 -21.07 15.69 48.85
C LYS A 523 -22.26 14.98 48.22
N LEU A 524 -22.09 14.39 47.02
CA LEU A 524 -23.17 13.67 46.31
C LEU A 524 -23.66 12.46 47.09
N ASP A 525 -22.77 11.77 47.82
CA ASP A 525 -23.10 10.59 48.62
C ASP A 525 -23.97 10.89 49.86
N LEU A 526 -24.16 12.18 50.21
CA LEU A 526 -25.12 12.54 51.24
C LEU A 526 -26.57 12.20 50.86
N ILE A 527 -26.85 12.07 49.56
CA ILE A 527 -28.16 11.68 49.04
C ILE A 527 -28.14 10.15 48.80
N THR A 528 -28.74 9.42 49.70
CA THR A 528 -28.84 7.96 49.66
C THR A 528 -30.05 7.45 48.89
N ASP A 529 -31.15 8.26 48.90
CA ASP A 529 -32.39 7.93 48.19
C ASP A 529 -32.94 9.17 47.46
N ASN A 530 -33.42 8.97 46.25
CA ASN A 530 -34.00 10.03 45.42
C ASN A 530 -35.51 9.83 45.30
N ALA A 531 -36.28 10.82 45.76
CA ALA A 531 -37.67 10.92 45.39
C ALA A 531 -37.77 11.13 43.86
N GLY A 532 -38.31 10.17 43.14
CA GLY A 532 -38.35 10.18 41.67
C GLY A 532 -39.54 10.92 41.09
N SER A 533 -40.56 11.28 41.93
CA SER A 533 -41.79 11.90 41.48
C SER A 533 -42.46 12.75 42.56
N ASP A 534 -43.34 13.67 42.14
CA ASP A 534 -44.18 14.43 43.07
C ASP A 534 -45.04 13.54 43.98
N ALA A 535 -45.37 12.34 43.55
CA ALA A 535 -46.10 11.36 44.35
C ALA A 535 -45.28 10.88 45.56
N ASP A 536 -43.96 10.75 45.43
CA ASP A 536 -43.10 10.39 46.57
C ASP A 536 -43.01 11.51 47.60
N ILE A 537 -42.99 12.76 47.13
CA ILE A 537 -43.03 13.95 47.99
C ILE A 537 -44.39 13.99 48.78
N ILE A 538 -45.50 13.74 48.09
CA ILE A 538 -46.81 13.68 48.68
C ILE A 538 -46.93 12.54 49.72
N ALA A 539 -46.36 11.37 49.42
CA ALA A 539 -46.33 10.23 50.31
C ALA A 539 -45.58 10.54 51.62
N ILE A 540 -44.45 11.26 51.54
CA ILE A 540 -43.66 11.71 52.68
C ILE A 540 -44.46 12.71 53.49
N LEU A 541 -45.07 13.72 52.85
CA LEU A 541 -45.86 14.77 53.50
C LEU A 541 -47.13 14.25 54.16
N THR A 542 -47.71 13.19 53.65
CA THR A 542 -48.93 12.58 54.19
C THR A 542 -48.66 11.49 55.25
N GLY A 543 -47.39 11.20 55.56
CA GLY A 543 -47.00 10.17 56.49
C GLY A 543 -47.32 8.75 56.00
N ALA A 544 -47.49 8.59 54.68
CA ALA A 544 -47.75 7.29 54.07
C ALA A 544 -46.50 6.38 54.01
N VAL A 545 -45.26 6.93 54.19
CA VAL A 545 -44.03 6.21 54.31
C VAL A 545 -43.75 5.94 55.78
N THR A 546 -43.81 4.69 56.18
CA THR A 546 -43.42 4.21 57.51
C THR A 546 -41.89 3.99 57.53
N GLU A 547 -41.18 4.94 58.08
CA GLU A 547 -39.73 4.80 58.27
C GLU A 547 -39.45 4.03 59.55
N LEU A 548 -38.49 3.09 59.46
CA LEU A 548 -37.94 2.39 60.61
C LEU A 548 -37.03 3.39 61.39
N PRO A 549 -37.14 3.54 62.69
CA PRO A 549 -36.24 4.42 63.45
C PRO A 549 -34.77 4.06 63.25
N GLY A 550 -33.97 4.99 62.74
CA GLY A 550 -32.55 4.83 62.47
C GLY A 550 -32.19 4.46 61.01
N MET A 551 -33.20 4.36 60.11
CA MET A 551 -33.01 4.15 58.65
C MET A 551 -33.67 5.28 57.85
N GLU A 552 -33.55 6.52 58.32
CA GLU A 552 -34.07 7.70 57.61
C GLU A 552 -33.27 7.93 56.32
N PRO A 553 -33.89 7.85 55.11
CA PRO A 553 -33.19 8.15 53.88
C PRO A 553 -32.73 9.62 53.89
N ASN A 554 -31.56 9.87 53.32
CA ASN A 554 -30.94 11.20 53.18
C ASN A 554 -30.70 11.94 54.52
N ARG A 555 -30.52 11.21 55.63
CA ARG A 555 -30.29 11.79 56.97
C ARG A 555 -29.10 12.75 57.01
N ASP A 556 -27.99 12.36 56.37
CA ASP A 556 -26.78 13.17 56.34
C ASP A 556 -26.95 14.44 55.50
N ALA A 557 -27.76 14.40 54.43
CA ALA A 557 -28.13 15.55 53.64
C ALA A 557 -29.04 16.50 54.45
N ALA A 558 -30.01 15.94 55.18
CA ALA A 558 -30.89 16.71 56.06
C ALA A 558 -30.12 17.40 57.18
N SER A 559 -29.22 16.70 57.85
CA SER A 559 -28.34 17.26 58.91
C SER A 559 -27.43 18.38 58.35
N ALA A 560 -26.83 18.20 57.18
CA ALA A 560 -26.02 19.26 56.54
C ALA A 560 -26.83 20.50 56.18
N MET A 561 -28.12 20.33 55.82
CA MET A 561 -29.06 21.42 55.54
C MET A 561 -29.47 22.14 56.82
N GLU A 562 -29.76 21.41 57.90
CA GLU A 562 -30.08 21.94 59.24
C GLU A 562 -28.92 22.79 59.77
N GLU A 563 -27.67 22.26 59.75
CA GLU A 563 -26.48 23.01 60.18
C GLU A 563 -26.28 24.30 59.36
N TYR A 564 -26.57 24.26 58.06
CA TYR A 564 -26.52 25.46 57.22
C TYR A 564 -27.55 26.48 57.63
N LEU A 565 -28.81 26.09 57.87
CA LEU A 565 -29.89 26.98 58.28
C LEU A 565 -29.61 27.58 59.66
N GLU A 566 -29.15 26.80 60.64
CA GLU A 566 -28.72 27.27 61.96
C GLU A 566 -27.59 28.31 61.87
N MET A 567 -26.61 28.05 60.98
CA MET A 567 -25.53 29.01 60.76
C MET A 567 -26.03 30.32 60.14
N GLN A 568 -27.00 30.28 59.23
CA GLN A 568 -27.58 31.47 58.61
C GLN A 568 -28.40 32.26 59.66
N ASP A 569 -29.18 31.58 60.50
CA ASP A 569 -29.92 32.18 61.56
C ASP A 569 -29.00 32.85 62.61
N ALA A 570 -27.95 32.17 63.03
CA ALA A 570 -26.93 32.72 63.94
C ALA A 570 -26.28 34.00 63.38
N LYS A 571 -26.11 34.09 62.05
CA LYS A 571 -25.63 35.28 61.35
C LYS A 571 -26.71 36.33 61.07
N LYS A 572 -27.97 36.07 61.42
CA LYS A 572 -29.16 36.92 61.15
C LYS A 572 -29.29 37.22 59.64
N LEU A 573 -29.00 36.29 58.78
CA LEU A 573 -29.16 36.42 57.35
C LEU A 573 -30.46 35.79 56.90
N PRO A 574 -31.33 36.56 56.22
CA PRO A 574 -32.60 36.04 55.72
C PRO A 574 -32.30 35.00 54.65
N THR A 575 -32.77 33.78 54.83
CA THR A 575 -32.55 32.66 53.94
C THR A 575 -33.86 32.15 53.39
N SER A 576 -34.04 32.23 52.08
CA SER A 576 -35.17 31.68 51.36
C SER A 576 -34.95 30.25 50.92
N MET A 577 -36.04 29.54 50.60
CA MET A 577 -35.91 28.20 49.96
C MET A 577 -35.15 28.23 48.67
N ALA A 578 -35.21 29.32 47.90
CA ALA A 578 -34.46 29.51 46.69
C ALA A 578 -32.93 29.56 46.95
N ASP A 579 -32.51 30.17 48.08
CA ASP A 579 -31.10 30.22 48.49
C ASP A 579 -30.61 28.84 48.89
N VAL A 580 -31.42 28.06 49.60
CA VAL A 580 -31.14 26.67 49.95
C VAL A 580 -31.00 25.81 48.67
N GLN A 581 -31.98 25.91 47.77
CA GLN A 581 -31.98 25.19 46.51
C GLN A 581 -30.76 25.56 45.68
N SER A 582 -30.43 26.84 45.53
CA SER A 582 -29.27 27.30 44.79
C SER A 582 -27.97 26.76 45.36
N LYS A 583 -27.83 26.72 46.71
CA LYS A 583 -26.64 26.19 47.36
C LYS A 583 -26.47 24.70 47.13
N TYR A 584 -27.52 23.92 47.30
CA TYR A 584 -27.46 22.46 47.23
C TYR A 584 -27.61 21.90 45.82
N SER A 585 -27.91 22.76 44.84
CA SER A 585 -27.82 22.44 43.39
C SER A 585 -26.46 22.83 42.77
N ALA A 586 -25.53 23.30 43.58
CA ALA A 586 -24.21 23.70 43.14
C ALA A 586 -23.13 22.74 43.68
N ILE A 587 -21.94 22.82 43.10
CA ILE A 587 -20.75 22.13 43.63
C ILE A 587 -20.59 22.52 45.13
N PRO A 588 -20.33 21.57 46.02
CA PRO A 588 -19.99 20.15 45.83
C PRO A 588 -21.17 19.17 45.99
N TYR A 589 -22.40 19.62 46.02
CA TYR A 589 -23.57 18.78 46.32
C TYR A 589 -24.18 18.13 45.05
N GLY A 590 -24.36 18.86 43.92
CA GLY A 590 -24.84 18.34 42.61
C GLY A 590 -26.26 18.70 42.25
#